data_58af477cb2bf4812be7ef45c8c2604de
#
_entry.id   58af477cb2bf4812be7ef45c8c2604de
#
_cell.length_a   1.000
_cell.length_b   1.000
_cell.length_c   1.000
_cell.angle_alpha   90.00
_cell.angle_beta   90.00
_cell.angle_gamma   90.00
#
_symmetry.space_group_name_H-M   'P 1'
#
loop_
_entity.id
_entity.type
_entity.pdbx_description
1 polymer ?
#
loop_
_entity_poly.entity_id
_entity_poly.type
_entity_poly.pdbx_seq_one_letter_code
_entity_poly.pdbx_strand_id
1 'polypeptide(L)'
;MTHKEKAVNYFSQKLHCSQAVLAAFADECGITEEEALRLGSCFGGGMRKGEVCGAVTGALMVLGLLYGQKSAGDTEGRQLSNKVNDLMMDRFKEKCGSYICNDLLGCDITSAEGHKYCVNNKLFTEFCPKMESG
;
A
#
# COMPACT_ATOMS: atom_id res chain seq x y z
N MET A 1 -6.24 18.39 -6.15
CA MET A 1 -5.56 17.11 -6.47
C MET A 1 -6.33 15.96 -5.81
N THR A 2 -6.64 14.92 -6.57
CA THR A 2 -7.33 13.75 -6.03
C THR A 2 -6.38 12.90 -5.19
N HIS A 3 -6.92 12.00 -4.38
CA HIS A 3 -6.09 11.06 -3.60
C HIS A 3 -5.18 10.22 -4.50
N LYS A 4 -5.72 9.77 -5.63
CA LYS A 4 -4.97 9.03 -6.65
C LYS A 4 -3.77 9.85 -7.16
N GLU A 5 -4.01 11.11 -7.51
CA GLU A 5 -2.96 12.01 -7.99
C GLU A 5 -1.92 12.28 -6.91
N LYS A 6 -2.34 12.47 -5.65
CA LYS A 6 -1.43 12.65 -4.53
C LYS A 6 -0.55 11.43 -4.32
N ALA A 7 -1.14 10.23 -4.37
CA ALA A 7 -0.39 8.98 -4.19
C ALA A 7 0.66 8.80 -5.29
N VAL A 8 0.28 9.03 -6.54
CA VAL A 8 1.23 8.94 -7.67
C VAL A 8 2.34 9.97 -7.53
N ASN A 9 2.00 11.20 -7.12
CA ASN A 9 2.98 12.26 -6.91
C ASN A 9 3.98 11.91 -5.81
N TYR A 10 3.52 11.39 -4.67
CA TYR A 10 4.42 10.93 -3.60
C TYR A 10 5.32 9.79 -4.08
N PHE A 11 4.75 8.83 -4.80
CA PHE A 11 5.52 7.70 -5.32
C PHE A 11 6.63 8.18 -6.26
N SER A 12 6.36 9.19 -7.10
CA SER A 12 7.34 9.76 -8.02
C SER A 12 8.52 10.44 -7.32
N GLN A 13 8.38 10.77 -6.03
CA GLN A 13 9.43 11.35 -5.20
C GLN A 13 10.35 10.29 -4.58
N LYS A 14 10.29 9.05 -5.07
CA LYS A 14 11.08 7.90 -4.60
C LYS A 14 10.68 7.43 -3.20
N LEU A 15 9.44 7.68 -2.80
CA LEU A 15 8.88 7.13 -1.58
C LEU A 15 8.32 5.74 -1.87
N HIS A 16 8.19 4.92 -0.83
CA HIS A 16 7.58 3.59 -0.98
C HIS A 16 6.08 3.70 -1.26
N CYS A 17 5.54 2.68 -1.92
CA CYS A 17 4.11 2.63 -2.25
C CYS A 17 3.20 2.75 -1.02
N SER A 18 3.57 2.13 0.11
CA SER A 18 2.83 2.25 1.36
C SER A 18 2.84 3.68 1.90
N GLN A 19 3.99 4.35 1.83
CA GLN A 19 4.12 5.75 2.23
C GLN A 19 3.24 6.65 1.36
N ALA A 20 3.27 6.42 0.05
CA ALA A 20 2.53 7.23 -0.92
C ALA A 20 1.02 7.18 -0.66
N VAL A 21 0.47 6.00 -0.47
CA VAL A 21 -0.96 5.82 -0.21
C VAL A 21 -1.35 6.43 1.13
N LEU A 22 -0.62 6.12 2.20
CA LEU A 22 -0.95 6.64 3.53
C LEU A 22 -0.86 8.16 3.58
N ALA A 23 0.20 8.74 2.99
CA ALA A 23 0.37 10.19 2.95
C ALA A 23 -0.73 10.88 2.14
N ALA A 24 -1.24 10.26 1.08
CA ALA A 24 -2.32 10.80 0.27
C ALA A 24 -3.62 10.99 1.07
N PHE A 25 -3.82 10.21 2.13
CA PHE A 25 -5.00 10.26 2.98
C PHE A 25 -4.72 10.82 4.38
N ALA A 26 -3.52 11.35 4.62
CA ALA A 26 -3.11 11.80 5.95
C ALA A 26 -4.09 12.81 6.58
N ASP A 27 -4.56 13.77 5.80
CA ASP A 27 -5.49 14.81 6.30
C ASP A 27 -6.80 14.18 6.79
N GLU A 28 -7.40 13.28 6.03
CA GLU A 28 -8.64 12.60 6.41
C GLU A 28 -8.45 11.70 7.61
N CYS A 29 -7.24 11.17 7.78
CA CYS A 29 -6.91 10.29 8.90
C CYS A 29 -6.51 11.04 10.17
N GLY A 30 -6.36 12.35 10.10
CA GLY A 30 -5.97 13.18 11.24
C GLY A 30 -4.52 13.01 11.66
N ILE A 31 -3.64 12.62 10.75
CA ILE A 31 -2.20 12.50 10.99
C ILE A 31 -1.43 13.45 10.08
N THR A 32 -0.18 13.76 10.45
CA THR A 32 0.67 14.62 9.64
C THR A 32 1.29 13.82 8.49
N GLU A 33 1.78 14.53 7.47
CA GLU A 33 2.54 13.91 6.38
C GLU A 33 3.75 13.15 6.94
N GLU A 34 4.49 13.75 7.87
CA GLU A 34 5.66 13.09 8.47
C GLU A 34 5.28 11.79 9.18
N GLU A 35 4.18 11.80 9.96
CA GLU A 35 3.70 10.58 10.62
C GLU A 35 3.33 9.50 9.62
N ALA A 36 2.66 9.87 8.53
CA ALA A 36 2.28 8.94 7.48
C ALA A 36 3.50 8.31 6.81
N LEU A 37 4.51 9.13 6.50
CA LEU A 37 5.74 8.65 5.87
C LEU A 37 6.51 7.70 6.79
N ARG A 38 6.57 8.02 8.08
CA ARG A 38 7.24 7.17 9.07
C ARG A 38 6.53 5.83 9.25
N LEU A 39 5.21 5.84 9.40
CA LEU A 39 4.42 4.62 9.54
C LEU A 39 4.54 3.69 8.34
N GLY A 40 4.52 4.26 7.15
CA GLY A 40 4.59 3.48 5.91
C GLY A 40 5.98 2.99 5.53
N SER A 41 7.04 3.42 6.21
CA SER A 41 8.43 3.22 5.79
C SER A 41 8.86 1.77 5.57
N CYS A 42 8.31 0.83 6.34
CA CYS A 42 8.77 -0.57 6.33
C CYS A 42 7.85 -1.51 5.55
N PHE A 43 6.88 -0.98 4.81
CA PHE A 43 5.88 -1.81 4.12
C PHE A 43 6.02 -1.82 2.60
N GLY A 44 6.89 -0.98 2.05
CA GLY A 44 7.11 -0.91 0.61
C GLY A 44 7.76 -2.17 0.05
N GLY A 45 7.45 -2.49 -1.21
CA GLY A 45 7.96 -3.71 -1.83
C GLY A 45 7.49 -4.98 -1.13
N GLY A 46 6.26 -4.97 -0.58
CA GLY A 46 5.74 -6.09 0.19
C GLY A 46 6.60 -6.36 1.42
N MET A 47 6.86 -5.31 2.22
CA MET A 47 7.76 -5.34 3.38
C MET A 47 9.20 -5.73 2.98
N ARG A 48 9.59 -5.36 1.76
CA ARG A 48 10.87 -5.67 1.11
C ARG A 48 11.10 -7.17 0.90
N LYS A 49 10.07 -7.97 1.03
CA LYS A 49 10.12 -9.43 0.87
C LYS A 49 9.23 -9.94 -0.26
N GLY A 50 8.67 -9.03 -1.06
CA GLY A 50 7.78 -9.40 -2.14
C GLY A 50 6.43 -9.93 -1.69
N GLU A 51 6.06 -9.66 -0.45
CA GLU A 51 4.78 -10.09 0.15
C GLU A 51 3.63 -9.18 -0.29
N VAL A 52 2.75 -8.80 0.62
CA VAL A 52 1.58 -7.97 0.26
C VAL A 52 2.03 -6.60 -0.27
N CYS A 53 1.47 -6.21 -1.41
CA CYS A 53 1.78 -4.93 -2.06
C CYS A 53 1.61 -3.75 -1.10
N GLY A 54 2.59 -2.83 -1.12
CA GLY A 54 2.58 -1.66 -0.24
C GLY A 54 1.38 -0.73 -0.46
N ALA A 55 0.83 -0.71 -1.67
CA ALA A 55 -0.40 0.05 -1.93
C ALA A 55 -1.56 -0.52 -1.11
N VAL A 56 -1.62 -1.84 -0.96
CA VAL A 56 -2.64 -2.51 -0.15
C VAL A 56 -2.42 -2.26 1.33
N THR A 57 -1.20 -2.46 1.83
CA THR A 57 -0.90 -2.24 3.25
C THR A 57 -1.11 -0.78 3.65
N GLY A 58 -0.73 0.16 2.79
CA GLY A 58 -1.01 1.58 3.01
C GLY A 58 -2.50 1.87 3.05
N ALA A 59 -3.27 1.30 2.15
CA ALA A 59 -4.73 1.42 2.14
C ALA A 59 -5.37 0.82 3.39
N LEU A 60 -4.87 -0.32 3.86
CA LEU A 60 -5.35 -0.94 5.10
C LEU A 60 -5.07 -0.05 6.31
N MET A 61 -3.93 0.63 6.34
CA MET A 61 -3.62 1.60 7.39
C MET A 61 -4.61 2.76 7.39
N VAL A 62 -4.96 3.28 6.21
CA VAL A 62 -5.98 4.32 6.07
C VAL A 62 -7.32 3.84 6.63
N LEU A 63 -7.73 2.65 6.25
CA LEU A 63 -8.99 2.07 6.74
C LEU A 63 -8.96 1.86 8.25
N GLY A 64 -7.81 1.43 8.79
CA GLY A 64 -7.62 1.27 10.24
C GLY A 64 -7.76 2.59 10.99
N LEU A 65 -7.21 3.67 10.45
CA LEU A 65 -7.32 4.99 11.07
C LEU A 65 -8.74 5.53 11.02
N LEU A 66 -9.50 5.22 9.96
CA LEU A 66 -10.88 5.70 9.80
C LEU A 66 -11.90 4.83 10.52
N TYR A 67 -11.73 3.51 10.54
CA TYR A 67 -12.75 2.56 10.98
C TYR A 67 -12.25 1.53 11.99
N GLY A 68 -11.00 1.63 12.43
CA GLY A 68 -10.36 0.62 13.25
C GLY A 68 -10.84 0.56 14.69
N GLN A 69 -10.49 -0.53 15.35
CA GLN A 69 -10.76 -0.76 16.75
C GLN A 69 -9.99 0.26 17.60
N LYS A 70 -10.69 0.97 18.49
CA LYS A 70 -10.11 2.05 19.28
C LYS A 70 -9.62 1.60 20.65
N SER A 71 -10.09 0.47 21.13
CA SER A 71 -9.72 -0.09 22.44
C SER A 71 -9.97 -1.58 22.45
N ALA A 72 -9.46 -2.26 23.46
CA ALA A 72 -9.64 -3.72 23.61
C ALA A 72 -11.11 -4.12 23.70
N GLY A 73 -11.96 -3.26 24.29
CA GLY A 73 -13.38 -3.52 24.44
C GLY A 73 -14.25 -3.08 23.26
N ASP A 74 -13.65 -2.48 22.24
CA ASP A 74 -14.39 -2.00 21.06
C ASP A 74 -14.64 -3.14 20.08
N THR A 75 -15.64 -3.98 20.38
CA THR A 75 -16.01 -5.14 19.56
C THR A 75 -16.56 -4.72 18.19
N GLU A 76 -17.36 -3.66 18.15
CA GLU A 76 -17.92 -3.15 16.89
C GLU A 76 -16.82 -2.66 15.96
N GLY A 77 -15.84 -1.92 16.48
CA GLY A 77 -14.69 -1.47 15.72
C GLY A 77 -13.87 -2.62 15.18
N ARG A 78 -13.68 -3.67 15.98
CA ARG A 78 -12.97 -4.87 15.53
C ARG A 78 -13.70 -5.56 14.39
N GLN A 79 -15.01 -5.75 14.51
CA GLN A 79 -15.81 -6.37 13.45
C GLN A 79 -15.79 -5.54 12.17
N LEU A 80 -15.93 -4.22 12.29
CA LEU A 80 -15.90 -3.34 11.14
C LEU A 80 -14.54 -3.34 10.45
N SER A 81 -13.45 -3.27 11.22
CA SER A 81 -12.11 -3.29 10.65
C SER A 81 -11.82 -4.61 9.93
N ASN A 82 -12.26 -5.74 10.48
CA ASN A 82 -12.11 -7.03 9.82
C ASN A 82 -12.88 -7.06 8.49
N LYS A 83 -14.08 -6.51 8.48
CA LYS A 83 -14.91 -6.46 7.27
C LYS A 83 -14.29 -5.60 6.18
N VAL A 84 -13.82 -4.39 6.51
CA VAL A 84 -13.21 -3.51 5.52
C VAL A 84 -11.86 -4.04 5.04
N ASN A 85 -11.11 -4.71 5.92
CA ASN A 85 -9.88 -5.40 5.55
C ASN A 85 -10.14 -6.44 4.46
N ASP A 86 -11.10 -7.33 4.71
CA ASP A 86 -11.41 -8.41 3.77
C ASP A 86 -11.92 -7.85 2.44
N LEU A 87 -12.79 -6.84 2.49
CA LEU A 87 -13.28 -6.18 1.29
C LEU A 87 -12.16 -5.56 0.46
N MET A 88 -11.22 -4.87 1.11
CA MET A 88 -10.10 -4.23 0.43
C MET A 88 -9.21 -5.26 -0.25
N MET A 89 -8.83 -6.31 0.50
CA MET A 89 -7.95 -7.37 -0.01
C MET A 89 -8.60 -8.09 -1.19
N ASP A 90 -9.85 -8.46 -1.05
CA ASP A 90 -10.59 -9.19 -2.08
C ASP A 90 -10.78 -8.34 -3.35
N ARG A 91 -11.15 -7.08 -3.19
CA ARG A 91 -11.34 -6.17 -4.33
C ARG A 91 -10.03 -5.88 -5.06
N PHE A 92 -8.95 -5.71 -4.32
CA PHE A 92 -7.65 -5.49 -4.94
C PHE A 92 -7.21 -6.71 -5.73
N LYS A 93 -7.35 -7.90 -5.16
CA LYS A 93 -7.03 -9.16 -5.83
C LYS A 93 -7.89 -9.35 -7.08
N GLU A 94 -9.18 -9.08 -7.00
CA GLU A 94 -10.10 -9.19 -8.12
C GLU A 94 -9.70 -8.23 -9.25
N LYS A 95 -9.37 -7.00 -8.92
CA LYS A 95 -9.01 -5.97 -9.90
C LYS A 95 -7.63 -6.17 -10.51
N CYS A 96 -6.66 -6.57 -9.70
CA CYS A 96 -5.24 -6.65 -10.10
C CYS A 96 -4.71 -8.07 -10.29
N GLY A 97 -5.49 -9.09 -9.95
CA GLY A 97 -5.11 -10.50 -10.07
C GLY A 97 -4.42 -11.09 -8.85
N SER A 98 -3.80 -10.26 -8.03
CA SER A 98 -3.13 -10.67 -6.79
C SER A 98 -2.94 -9.44 -5.91
N TYR A 99 -2.67 -9.64 -4.62
CA TYR A 99 -2.18 -8.58 -3.73
C TYR A 99 -0.73 -8.80 -3.30
N ILE A 100 -0.08 -9.83 -3.82
CA ILE A 100 1.31 -10.15 -3.50
C ILE A 100 2.24 -9.42 -4.47
N CYS A 101 3.20 -8.67 -3.93
CA CYS A 101 4.12 -7.85 -4.72
C CYS A 101 4.86 -8.66 -5.79
N ASN A 102 5.45 -9.79 -5.42
CA ASN A 102 6.16 -10.63 -6.36
C ASN A 102 5.26 -11.15 -7.49
N ASP A 103 4.01 -11.51 -7.16
CA ASP A 103 3.04 -11.96 -8.17
C ASP A 103 2.67 -10.84 -9.12
N LEU A 104 2.44 -9.65 -8.59
CA LEU A 104 2.09 -8.47 -9.40
C LEU A 104 3.21 -8.08 -10.34
N LEU A 105 4.46 -8.14 -9.87
CA LEU A 105 5.63 -7.78 -10.68
C LEU A 105 6.09 -8.94 -11.57
N GLY A 106 5.68 -10.17 -11.28
CA GLY A 106 6.08 -11.35 -12.04
C GLY A 106 7.54 -11.77 -11.79
N CYS A 107 8.11 -11.34 -10.66
CA CYS A 107 9.50 -11.68 -10.31
C CYS A 107 9.69 -11.60 -8.80
N ASP A 108 10.75 -12.25 -8.31
CA ASP A 108 11.12 -12.22 -6.90
C ASP A 108 12.09 -11.05 -6.65
N ILE A 109 11.61 -9.98 -6.03
CA ILE A 109 12.42 -8.78 -5.76
C ILE A 109 13.49 -9.02 -4.68
N THR A 110 13.42 -10.12 -3.94
CA THR A 110 14.42 -10.45 -2.91
C THR A 110 15.66 -11.11 -3.52
N SER A 111 15.54 -11.68 -4.72
CA SER A 111 16.68 -12.24 -5.43
C SER A 111 17.38 -11.16 -6.23
N ALA A 112 18.69 -11.31 -6.44
CA ALA A 112 19.47 -10.37 -7.25
C ALA A 112 18.95 -10.37 -8.70
N GLU A 113 18.63 -11.53 -9.24
CA GLU A 113 18.11 -11.68 -10.61
C GLU A 113 16.73 -11.06 -10.77
N GLY A 114 15.84 -11.33 -9.83
CA GLY A 114 14.47 -10.78 -9.85
C GLY A 114 14.46 -9.27 -9.70
N HIS A 115 15.27 -8.72 -8.79
CA HIS A 115 15.40 -7.30 -8.62
C HIS A 115 15.93 -6.62 -9.88
N LYS A 116 16.99 -7.20 -10.47
CA LYS A 116 17.57 -6.72 -11.73
C LYS A 116 16.55 -6.75 -12.87
N TYR A 117 15.74 -7.81 -12.95
CA TYR A 117 14.66 -7.93 -13.93
C TYR A 117 13.66 -6.77 -13.77
N CYS A 118 13.25 -6.48 -12.54
CA CYS A 118 12.31 -5.39 -12.26
C CYS A 118 12.89 -4.01 -12.63
N VAL A 119 14.15 -3.78 -12.32
CA VAL A 119 14.83 -2.53 -12.67
C VAL A 119 14.97 -2.42 -14.20
N ASN A 120 15.44 -3.46 -14.87
CA ASN A 120 15.66 -3.44 -16.32
C ASN A 120 14.36 -3.28 -17.11
N ASN A 121 13.26 -3.80 -16.60
CA ASN A 121 11.95 -3.70 -17.24
C ASN A 121 11.12 -2.52 -16.69
N LYS A 122 11.71 -1.68 -15.86
CA LYS A 122 11.08 -0.47 -15.29
C LYS A 122 9.79 -0.76 -14.52
N LEU A 123 9.69 -1.92 -13.88
CA LEU A 123 8.49 -2.31 -13.14
C LEU A 123 8.27 -1.43 -11.92
N PHE A 124 9.34 -1.03 -11.23
CA PHE A 124 9.24 -0.12 -10.08
C PHE A 124 8.85 1.29 -10.46
N THR A 125 9.16 1.73 -11.68
CA THR A 125 8.90 3.11 -12.13
C THR A 125 7.64 3.23 -12.97
N GLU A 126 7.22 2.16 -13.66
CA GLU A 126 6.06 2.20 -14.57
C GLU A 126 4.90 1.35 -14.07
N PHE A 127 5.14 0.13 -13.59
CA PHE A 127 4.08 -0.78 -13.15
C PHE A 127 3.55 -0.43 -11.76
N CYS A 128 4.44 -0.20 -10.78
CA CYS A 128 4.03 0.15 -9.42
C CYS A 128 3.18 1.44 -9.37
N PRO A 129 3.50 2.51 -10.13
CA PRO A 129 2.63 3.67 -10.21
C PRO A 129 1.23 3.36 -10.72
N LYS A 130 1.08 2.38 -11.60
CA LYS A 130 -0.24 1.94 -12.07
C LYS A 130 -1.04 1.29 -10.95
N MET A 131 -0.40 0.53 -10.07
CA MET A 131 -1.03 -0.03 -8.88
C MET A 131 -1.49 1.06 -7.92
N GLU A 132 -0.65 2.08 -7.71
CA GLU A 132 -1.00 3.24 -6.88
C GLU A 132 -2.22 3.98 -7.44
N SER A 133 -2.32 4.08 -8.76
CA SER A 133 -3.41 4.79 -9.42
C SER A 133 -4.69 3.94 -9.51
N GLY A 134 -4.59 2.66 -9.29
CA GLY A 134 -5.74 1.76 -9.25
C GLY A 134 -6.33 1.67 -7.87
#